data_c4e0b392ad19f1f8c3ee6ab0049228c6
#
_entry.id   c4e0b392ad19f1f8c3ee6ab0049228c6
#
_cell.length_a   1.000
_cell.length_b   1.000
_cell.length_c   1.000
_cell.angle_alpha   90.00
_cell.angle_beta   90.00
_cell.angle_gamma   90.00
#
_symmetry.space_group_name_H-M   'P 1'
#
loop_
_entity.id
_entity.type
_entity.pdbx_description
1 polymer ?
#
loop_
_entity_poly.entity_id
_entity_poly.type
_entity_poly.pdbx_seq_one_letter_code
_entity_poly.pdbx_strand_id
1 'polypeptide(L)'
;YVPMDRIKSELARFSEAVCVDRGTYLYALNLYISPDEKVALIKAMRSAIYSNGYLVSKNLREIFNNACPSAALDSEYLKDFAIRDILKIILQDEFDFSSSVITEKGNSLDIGQLYRNYASEHEQLTLREIKEFQDTIGLPIYWGDIFKEMVRISATELIRKDKVQFDVDAVDDALEKMYPNEYTALKDITLFLSLPAASVRWNGYVLESYLRDYSKKFRLVQVSISNDDYYGVMLKSTSNLESYNDVAADMLAKNESWTDEKSALRCLVDAKFQQRAKNSNISAIVKAARQKRANI
;
A
#
# COMPACT_ATOMS: atom_id res chain seq x y z
N TYR A 1 -20.24 32.28 -17.48
CA TYR A 1 -19.28 31.19 -17.75
C TYR A 1 -18.88 30.56 -16.42
N VAL A 2 -19.17 29.26 -16.22
CA VAL A 2 -18.75 28.50 -15.03
C VAL A 2 -17.52 27.68 -15.45
N PRO A 3 -16.38 27.82 -14.77
CA PRO A 3 -15.19 27.03 -15.09
C PRO A 3 -15.48 25.52 -15.02
N MET A 4 -14.93 24.74 -15.96
CA MET A 4 -15.16 23.30 -16.06
C MET A 4 -14.79 22.55 -14.78
N ASP A 5 -13.73 22.98 -14.09
CA ASP A 5 -13.30 22.36 -12.83
C ASP A 5 -14.32 22.57 -11.70
N ARG A 6 -15.04 23.67 -11.70
CA ARG A 6 -16.13 23.91 -10.75
C ARG A 6 -17.33 23.01 -11.06
N ILE A 7 -17.67 22.82 -12.33
CA ILE A 7 -18.74 21.90 -12.75
C ILE A 7 -18.39 20.46 -12.30
N LYS A 8 -17.16 20.00 -12.56
CA LYS A 8 -16.70 18.67 -12.11
C LYS A 8 -16.74 18.53 -10.60
N SER A 9 -16.33 19.57 -9.86
CA SER A 9 -16.36 19.56 -8.40
C SER A 9 -17.79 19.48 -7.86
N GLU A 10 -18.73 20.17 -8.46
CA GLU A 10 -20.15 20.10 -8.07
C GLU A 10 -20.76 18.74 -8.43
N LEU A 11 -20.51 18.21 -9.64
CA LEU A 11 -20.98 16.85 -10.03
C LEU A 11 -20.42 15.76 -9.13
N ALA A 12 -19.17 15.87 -8.67
CA ALA A 12 -18.58 14.91 -7.73
C ALA A 12 -19.22 14.95 -6.32
N ARG A 13 -19.96 16.01 -6.00
CA ARG A 13 -20.73 16.15 -4.75
C ARG A 13 -22.15 15.59 -4.88
N PHE A 14 -22.65 15.42 -6.08
CA PHE A 14 -23.93 14.77 -6.31
C PHE A 14 -23.81 13.28 -6.09
N SER A 15 -24.50 12.76 -5.07
CA SER A 15 -24.44 11.36 -4.66
C SER A 15 -24.83 10.38 -5.76
N GLU A 16 -25.65 10.84 -6.73
CA GLU A 16 -26.18 10.01 -7.83
C GLU A 16 -25.46 10.23 -9.18
N ALA A 17 -24.47 11.13 -9.23
CA ALA A 17 -23.67 11.37 -10.43
C ALA A 17 -22.43 10.48 -10.43
N VAL A 18 -22.35 9.56 -11.39
CA VAL A 18 -21.21 8.65 -11.56
C VAL A 18 -20.34 9.11 -12.71
N CYS A 19 -19.03 9.22 -12.47
CA CYS A 19 -18.07 9.47 -13.52
C CYS A 19 -17.88 8.20 -14.35
N VAL A 20 -18.25 8.22 -15.62
CA VAL A 20 -18.19 7.05 -16.52
C VAL A 20 -16.99 7.09 -17.46
N ASP A 21 -16.45 8.28 -17.73
CA ASP A 21 -15.22 8.48 -18.46
C ASP A 21 -14.66 9.89 -18.12
N ARG A 22 -13.49 10.23 -18.64
CA ARG A 22 -12.79 11.50 -18.40
C ARG A 22 -13.70 12.71 -18.69
N GLY A 23 -14.27 13.30 -17.63
CA GLY A 23 -15.16 14.45 -17.72
C GLY A 23 -16.60 14.15 -18.17
N THR A 24 -16.96 12.87 -18.28
CA THR A 24 -18.31 12.42 -18.61
C THR A 24 -18.97 11.80 -17.37
N TYR A 25 -20.16 12.27 -17.06
CA TYR A 25 -20.94 11.84 -15.91
C TYR A 25 -22.29 11.30 -16.35
N LEU A 26 -22.76 10.28 -15.67
CA LEU A 26 -24.09 9.69 -15.83
C LEU A 26 -24.85 9.83 -14.51
N TYR A 27 -26.13 10.08 -14.58
CA TYR A 27 -27.03 9.97 -13.44
C TYR A 27 -27.33 8.47 -13.22
N ALA A 28 -26.91 7.93 -12.08
CA ALA A 28 -26.93 6.48 -11.85
C ALA A 28 -28.31 5.83 -12.03
N LEU A 29 -29.38 6.56 -11.66
CA LEU A 29 -30.76 6.07 -11.78
C LEU A 29 -31.29 6.08 -13.22
N ASN A 30 -30.53 6.57 -14.20
CA ASN A 30 -30.86 6.40 -15.61
C ASN A 30 -30.61 4.97 -16.11
N LEU A 31 -29.78 4.20 -15.40
CA LEU A 31 -29.66 2.77 -15.67
C LEU A 31 -30.87 2.07 -15.06
N TYR A 32 -31.84 1.74 -15.91
CA TYR A 32 -33.02 1.02 -15.48
C TYR A 32 -32.72 -0.46 -15.26
N ILE A 33 -32.94 -0.93 -14.03
CA ILE A 33 -32.89 -2.34 -13.65
C ILE A 33 -34.35 -2.70 -13.23
N SER A 34 -34.94 -3.67 -13.88
CA SER A 34 -36.30 -4.09 -13.52
C SER A 34 -36.35 -4.67 -12.09
N PRO A 35 -37.48 -4.64 -11.40
CA PRO A 35 -37.60 -5.21 -10.06
C PRO A 35 -37.14 -6.68 -9.98
N ASP A 36 -37.46 -7.48 -10.99
CA ASP A 36 -37.07 -8.90 -11.03
C ASP A 36 -35.59 -9.07 -11.24
N GLU A 37 -34.96 -8.28 -12.13
CA GLU A 37 -33.50 -8.26 -12.31
C GLU A 37 -32.80 -7.79 -11.04
N LYS A 38 -33.32 -6.78 -10.33
CA LYS A 38 -32.74 -6.32 -9.07
C LYS A 38 -32.74 -7.42 -8.01
N VAL A 39 -33.85 -8.15 -7.88
CA VAL A 39 -33.95 -9.31 -6.97
C VAL A 39 -32.95 -10.40 -7.35
N ALA A 40 -32.87 -10.73 -8.64
CA ALA A 40 -31.91 -11.72 -9.16
C ALA A 40 -30.46 -11.31 -8.88
N LEU A 41 -30.12 -10.02 -9.08
CA LEU A 41 -28.80 -9.47 -8.83
C LEU A 41 -28.43 -9.56 -7.34
N ILE A 42 -29.31 -9.12 -6.45
CA ILE A 42 -29.10 -9.20 -4.99
C ILE A 42 -28.86 -10.65 -4.58
N LYS A 43 -29.67 -11.59 -5.08
CA LYS A 43 -29.51 -13.01 -4.78
C LYS A 43 -28.17 -13.56 -5.29
N ALA A 44 -27.77 -13.22 -6.50
CA ALA A 44 -26.50 -13.66 -7.09
C ALA A 44 -25.31 -13.10 -6.32
N MET A 45 -25.34 -11.81 -5.95
CA MET A 45 -24.30 -11.18 -5.15
C MET A 45 -24.19 -11.81 -3.76
N ARG A 46 -25.31 -12.05 -3.06
CA ARG A 46 -25.31 -12.75 -1.76
C ARG A 46 -24.77 -14.17 -1.86
N SER A 47 -25.12 -14.91 -2.90
CA SER A 47 -24.57 -16.24 -3.16
C SER A 47 -23.05 -16.21 -3.35
N ALA A 48 -22.54 -15.20 -4.07
CA ALA A 48 -21.10 -15.02 -4.27
C ALA A 48 -20.38 -14.60 -2.98
N ILE A 49 -21.03 -13.81 -2.12
CA ILE A 49 -20.49 -13.39 -0.82
C ILE A 49 -20.49 -14.54 0.20
N TYR A 50 -21.48 -15.41 0.15
CA TYR A 50 -21.69 -16.46 1.16
C TYR A 50 -20.46 -17.35 1.39
N SER A 51 -19.73 -17.69 0.33
CA SER A 51 -18.58 -18.59 0.42
C SER A 51 -17.36 -17.99 1.10
N ASN A 52 -17.13 -16.67 0.92
CA ASN A 52 -15.89 -16.02 1.34
C ASN A 52 -16.12 -14.82 2.31
N GLY A 53 -17.37 -14.47 2.59
CA GLY A 53 -17.74 -13.29 3.35
C GLY A 53 -17.65 -11.98 2.55
N TYR A 54 -17.21 -12.03 1.29
CA TYR A 54 -17.06 -10.87 0.41
C TYR A 54 -17.14 -11.25 -1.08
N LEU A 55 -17.44 -10.25 -1.92
CA LEU A 55 -17.33 -10.32 -3.37
C LEU A 55 -16.26 -9.34 -3.85
N VAL A 56 -15.37 -9.81 -4.73
CA VAL A 56 -14.35 -8.95 -5.34
C VAL A 56 -14.97 -8.11 -6.46
N SER A 57 -14.71 -6.81 -6.45
CA SER A 57 -15.29 -5.86 -7.41
C SER A 57 -15.04 -6.22 -8.88
N LYS A 58 -13.92 -6.88 -9.20
CA LYS A 58 -13.60 -7.35 -10.56
C LYS A 58 -14.60 -8.36 -11.11
N ASN A 59 -15.28 -9.12 -10.23
CA ASN A 59 -16.25 -10.14 -10.62
C ASN A 59 -17.68 -9.59 -10.73
N LEU A 60 -17.89 -8.34 -10.31
CA LEU A 60 -19.23 -7.72 -10.27
C LEU A 60 -19.86 -7.62 -11.65
N ARG A 61 -19.07 -7.28 -12.69
CA ARG A 61 -19.55 -7.14 -14.07
C ARG A 61 -20.17 -8.43 -14.60
N GLU A 62 -19.50 -9.57 -14.37
CA GLU A 62 -20.04 -10.87 -14.80
C GLU A 62 -21.34 -11.21 -14.09
N ILE A 63 -21.41 -11.01 -12.78
CA ILE A 63 -22.63 -11.24 -11.98
C ILE A 63 -23.76 -10.33 -12.47
N PHE A 64 -23.48 -9.06 -12.71
CA PHE A 64 -24.43 -8.09 -13.23
C PHE A 64 -24.96 -8.50 -14.61
N ASN A 65 -24.09 -8.84 -15.54
CA ASN A 65 -24.49 -9.25 -16.89
C ASN A 65 -25.38 -10.49 -16.89
N ASN A 66 -25.10 -11.45 -15.99
CA ASN A 66 -25.90 -12.67 -15.88
C ASN A 66 -27.25 -12.45 -15.19
N ALA A 67 -27.31 -11.58 -14.19
CA ALA A 67 -28.52 -11.34 -13.40
C ALA A 67 -29.45 -10.28 -14.02
N CYS A 68 -28.91 -9.35 -14.81
CA CYS A 68 -29.62 -8.20 -15.37
C CYS A 68 -29.36 -8.07 -16.87
N PRO A 69 -29.79 -9.04 -17.72
CA PRO A 69 -29.41 -9.06 -19.12
C PRO A 69 -29.92 -7.84 -19.90
N SER A 70 -31.08 -7.28 -19.56
CA SER A 70 -31.60 -6.08 -20.21
C SER A 70 -30.77 -4.85 -19.87
N ALA A 71 -30.51 -4.62 -18.58
CA ALA A 71 -29.67 -3.50 -18.13
C ALA A 71 -28.21 -3.65 -18.57
N ALA A 72 -27.69 -4.88 -18.67
CA ALA A 72 -26.35 -5.16 -19.19
C ALA A 72 -26.19 -4.74 -20.64
N LEU A 73 -27.19 -5.02 -21.49
CA LEU A 73 -27.19 -4.60 -22.89
C LEU A 73 -27.21 -3.08 -23.02
N ASP A 74 -28.05 -2.39 -22.25
CA ASP A 74 -28.13 -0.93 -22.24
C ASP A 74 -26.87 -0.24 -21.74
N SER A 75 -26.04 -0.95 -20.97
CA SER A 75 -24.81 -0.45 -20.34
C SER A 75 -23.52 -1.05 -20.89
N GLU A 76 -23.55 -1.73 -22.04
CA GLU A 76 -22.39 -2.41 -22.63
C GLU A 76 -21.19 -1.47 -22.85
N TYR A 77 -21.47 -0.20 -23.19
CA TYR A 77 -20.45 0.83 -23.42
C TYR A 77 -19.77 1.34 -22.12
N LEU A 78 -20.31 1.03 -20.96
CA LEU A 78 -19.76 1.49 -19.67
C LEU A 78 -18.58 0.61 -19.25
N LYS A 79 -17.59 1.22 -18.63
CA LYS A 79 -16.45 0.53 -18.02
C LYS A 79 -16.85 -0.11 -16.69
N ASP A 80 -16.12 -1.14 -16.26
CA ASP A 80 -16.42 -1.90 -15.04
C ASP A 80 -16.50 -1.04 -13.78
N PHE A 81 -15.61 -0.03 -13.65
CA PHE A 81 -15.66 0.88 -12.52
C PHE A 81 -16.95 1.73 -12.50
N ALA A 82 -17.47 2.11 -13.68
CA ALA A 82 -18.71 2.88 -13.79
C ALA A 82 -19.92 2.03 -13.38
N ILE A 83 -20.01 0.78 -13.86
CA ILE A 83 -21.04 -0.18 -13.42
C ILE A 83 -20.99 -0.37 -11.91
N ARG A 84 -19.77 -0.58 -11.35
CA ARG A 84 -19.61 -0.71 -9.92
C ARG A 84 -20.14 0.50 -9.14
N ASP A 85 -19.81 1.71 -9.58
CA ASP A 85 -20.22 2.93 -8.88
C ASP A 85 -21.71 3.22 -9.04
N ILE A 86 -22.32 2.84 -10.17
CA ILE A 86 -23.78 2.87 -10.37
C ILE A 86 -24.45 1.87 -9.42
N LEU A 87 -24.00 0.63 -9.40
CA LEU A 87 -24.58 -0.41 -8.54
C LEU A 87 -24.39 -0.11 -7.05
N LYS A 88 -23.30 0.56 -6.69
CA LYS A 88 -23.09 1.07 -5.32
C LYS A 88 -24.24 1.99 -4.88
N ILE A 89 -24.72 2.84 -5.77
CA ILE A 89 -25.84 3.77 -5.48
C ILE A 89 -27.16 3.00 -5.43
N ILE A 90 -27.42 2.14 -6.42
CA ILE A 90 -28.70 1.39 -6.54
C ILE A 90 -28.89 0.37 -5.41
N LEU A 91 -27.78 -0.19 -4.90
CA LEU A 91 -27.79 -1.29 -3.91
C LEU A 91 -27.23 -0.87 -2.55
N GLN A 92 -27.11 0.42 -2.25
CA GLN A 92 -26.50 0.94 -1.02
C GLN A 92 -27.18 0.46 0.28
N ASP A 93 -28.45 0.04 0.22
CA ASP A 93 -29.19 -0.46 1.36
C ASP A 93 -28.93 -1.95 1.63
N GLU A 94 -28.40 -2.69 0.65
CA GLU A 94 -28.16 -4.13 0.69
C GLU A 94 -26.69 -4.48 0.92
N PHE A 95 -25.76 -3.67 0.39
CA PHE A 95 -24.35 -3.94 0.37
C PHE A 95 -23.50 -2.72 0.71
N ASP A 96 -22.31 -2.98 1.30
CA ASP A 96 -21.25 -2.00 1.47
C ASP A 96 -20.18 -2.20 0.40
N PHE A 97 -19.91 -1.14 -0.37
CA PHE A 97 -18.92 -1.11 -1.45
C PHE A 97 -17.66 -0.37 -0.98
N SER A 98 -16.60 -1.09 -0.71
CA SER A 98 -15.24 -0.53 -0.55
C SER A 98 -14.44 -0.65 -1.87
N SER A 99 -13.19 -0.18 -1.94
CA SER A 99 -12.47 -0.02 -3.22
C SER A 99 -12.45 -1.28 -4.10
N SER A 100 -12.09 -2.43 -3.55
CA SER A 100 -11.96 -3.70 -4.29
C SER A 100 -12.92 -4.79 -3.81
N VAL A 101 -13.75 -4.48 -2.80
CA VAL A 101 -14.53 -5.46 -2.06
C VAL A 101 -15.96 -4.97 -1.88
N ILE A 102 -16.92 -5.91 -1.95
CA ILE A 102 -18.32 -5.72 -1.65
C ILE A 102 -18.69 -6.73 -0.57
N THR A 103 -19.34 -6.28 0.48
CA THR A 103 -19.82 -7.10 1.60
C THR A 103 -21.31 -6.90 1.80
N GLU A 104 -21.95 -7.79 2.54
CA GLU A 104 -23.30 -7.54 3.05
C GLU A 104 -23.32 -6.25 3.86
N LYS A 105 -24.45 -5.57 3.86
CA LYS A 105 -24.63 -4.31 4.60
C LYS A 105 -24.28 -4.45 6.08
N GLY A 106 -23.45 -3.55 6.57
CA GLY A 106 -22.99 -3.54 7.97
C GLY A 106 -21.82 -4.49 8.28
N ASN A 107 -21.38 -5.28 7.29
CA ASN A 107 -20.20 -6.14 7.44
C ASN A 107 -18.96 -5.43 6.89
N SER A 108 -17.88 -5.41 7.68
CA SER A 108 -16.58 -4.91 7.25
C SER A 108 -15.60 -6.06 7.05
N LEU A 109 -14.84 -6.01 5.97
CA LEU A 109 -13.73 -6.93 5.73
C LEU A 109 -12.41 -6.25 6.05
N ASP A 110 -11.67 -6.80 7.00
CA ASP A 110 -10.27 -6.44 7.20
C ASP A 110 -9.39 -7.28 6.29
N ILE A 111 -9.01 -6.70 5.13
CA ILE A 111 -8.15 -7.36 4.15
C ILE A 111 -6.76 -7.65 4.76
N GLY A 112 -6.27 -6.74 5.61
CA GLY A 112 -5.01 -6.94 6.32
C GLY A 112 -5.06 -8.18 7.20
N GLN A 113 -6.19 -8.45 7.88
CA GLN A 113 -6.37 -9.65 8.69
C GLN A 113 -6.35 -10.94 7.86
N LEU A 114 -6.88 -10.94 6.62
CA LEU A 114 -6.78 -12.11 5.74
C LEU A 114 -5.31 -12.45 5.45
N TYR A 115 -4.50 -11.45 5.09
CA TYR A 115 -3.07 -11.65 4.84
C TYR A 115 -2.30 -12.03 6.09
N ARG A 116 -2.68 -11.49 7.26
CA ARG A 116 -2.07 -11.86 8.55
C ARG A 116 -2.36 -13.31 8.90
N ASN A 117 -3.62 -13.75 8.78
CA ASN A 117 -4.02 -15.13 9.01
C ASN A 117 -3.25 -16.08 8.09
N TYR A 118 -3.24 -15.78 6.78
CA TYR A 118 -2.48 -16.57 5.81
C TYR A 118 -1.00 -16.68 6.20
N ALA A 119 -0.37 -15.56 6.57
CA ALA A 119 1.03 -15.54 6.98
C ALA A 119 1.27 -16.36 8.26
N SER A 120 0.36 -16.29 9.26
CA SER A 120 0.51 -16.99 10.53
C SER A 120 0.39 -18.52 10.42
N GLU A 121 -0.30 -19.02 9.39
CA GLU A 121 -0.48 -20.46 9.12
C GLU A 121 0.76 -21.10 8.49
N HIS A 122 1.76 -20.31 8.05
CA HIS A 122 2.94 -20.78 7.36
C HIS A 122 4.21 -20.52 8.17
N GLU A 123 5.12 -21.50 8.23
CA GLU A 123 6.45 -21.28 8.83
C GLU A 123 7.37 -20.49 7.89
N GLN A 124 7.22 -20.71 6.59
CA GLN A 124 7.94 -19.99 5.51
C GLN A 124 6.97 -19.66 4.39
N LEU A 125 7.18 -18.54 3.73
CA LEU A 125 6.45 -18.12 2.55
C LEU A 125 7.40 -17.58 1.49
N THR A 126 7.09 -17.85 0.24
CA THR A 126 7.73 -17.20 -0.91
C THR A 126 6.85 -16.08 -1.45
N LEU A 127 7.47 -15.12 -2.15
CA LEU A 127 6.71 -14.09 -2.89
C LEU A 127 5.75 -14.70 -3.91
N ARG A 128 6.08 -15.88 -4.44
CA ARG A 128 5.22 -16.61 -5.38
C ARG A 128 3.94 -17.06 -4.69
N GLU A 129 4.02 -17.71 -3.55
CA GLU A 129 2.86 -18.18 -2.77
C GLU A 129 1.97 -17.01 -2.34
N ILE A 130 2.56 -15.89 -1.93
CA ILE A 130 1.80 -14.67 -1.60
C ILE A 130 1.05 -14.12 -2.83
N LYS A 131 1.65 -14.17 -4.02
CA LYS A 131 0.99 -13.76 -5.26
C LYS A 131 -0.11 -14.74 -5.67
N GLU A 132 0.12 -16.04 -5.55
CA GLU A 132 -0.89 -17.08 -5.79
C GLU A 132 -2.08 -16.90 -4.84
N PHE A 133 -1.82 -16.61 -3.57
CA PHE A 133 -2.87 -16.24 -2.61
C PHE A 133 -3.61 -14.95 -3.03
N GLN A 134 -2.87 -13.91 -3.42
CA GLN A 134 -3.46 -12.68 -3.98
C GLN A 134 -4.39 -12.97 -5.15
N ASP A 135 -3.95 -13.81 -6.09
CA ASP A 135 -4.74 -14.15 -7.29
C ASP A 135 -6.01 -14.92 -6.91
N THR A 136 -5.90 -15.81 -5.93
CA THR A 136 -7.04 -16.59 -5.39
C THR A 136 -8.08 -15.68 -4.76
N ILE A 137 -7.67 -14.80 -3.83
CA ILE A 137 -8.60 -13.91 -3.14
C ILE A 137 -8.98 -12.66 -3.95
N GLY A 138 -8.18 -12.33 -4.97
CA GLY A 138 -8.40 -11.18 -5.87
C GLY A 138 -8.21 -9.81 -5.23
N LEU A 139 -7.51 -9.72 -4.10
CA LEU A 139 -7.33 -8.50 -3.30
C LEU A 139 -5.86 -8.03 -3.34
N PRO A 140 -5.61 -6.71 -3.20
CA PRO A 140 -4.23 -6.20 -3.16
C PRO A 140 -3.44 -6.77 -1.98
N ILE A 141 -2.13 -6.98 -2.15
CA ILE A 141 -1.27 -7.48 -1.06
C ILE A 141 -1.08 -6.40 0.01
N TYR A 142 -1.34 -6.78 1.26
CA TYR A 142 -1.14 -5.94 2.43
C TYR A 142 0.16 -6.33 3.14
N TRP A 143 1.29 -5.88 2.58
CA TRP A 143 2.64 -6.21 3.07
C TRP A 143 2.85 -5.89 4.54
N GLY A 144 2.32 -4.76 5.02
CA GLY A 144 2.42 -4.38 6.43
C GLY A 144 1.80 -5.41 7.37
N ASP A 145 0.73 -6.09 6.95
CA ASP A 145 0.07 -7.13 7.74
C ASP A 145 0.81 -8.46 7.66
N ILE A 146 1.34 -8.83 6.49
CA ILE A 146 2.23 -9.98 6.36
C ILE A 146 3.46 -9.82 7.25
N PHE A 147 4.08 -8.65 7.29
CA PHE A 147 5.27 -8.40 8.11
C PHE A 147 4.98 -8.28 9.61
N LYS A 148 3.71 -8.27 10.06
CA LYS A 148 3.41 -8.47 11.48
C LYS A 148 3.75 -9.88 11.95
N GLU A 149 3.64 -10.87 11.07
CA GLU A 149 3.89 -12.29 11.35
C GLU A 149 5.25 -12.79 10.82
N MET A 150 5.78 -12.17 9.77
CA MET A 150 6.92 -12.66 9.01
C MET A 150 8.12 -11.71 9.01
N VAL A 151 9.31 -12.30 8.97
CA VAL A 151 10.60 -11.65 8.70
C VAL A 151 10.99 -11.94 7.26
N ARG A 152 11.33 -10.94 6.49
CA ARG A 152 11.88 -11.11 5.14
C ARG A 152 13.35 -11.51 5.23
N ILE A 153 13.72 -12.67 4.68
CA ILE A 153 15.08 -13.21 4.77
C ILE A 153 15.85 -13.16 3.44
N SER A 154 15.15 -12.96 2.34
CA SER A 154 15.76 -12.75 1.01
C SER A 154 14.84 -11.92 0.11
N ALA A 155 15.22 -11.72 -1.15
CA ALA A 155 14.38 -11.06 -2.16
C ALA A 155 13.03 -11.78 -2.34
N THR A 156 12.97 -13.08 -2.13
CA THR A 156 11.82 -13.92 -2.47
C THR A 156 11.25 -14.72 -1.30
N GLU A 157 11.87 -14.68 -0.12
CA GLU A 157 11.53 -15.58 0.97
C GLU A 157 11.28 -14.84 2.28
N LEU A 158 10.27 -15.29 2.99
CA LEU A 158 9.91 -14.85 4.34
C LEU A 158 9.86 -16.07 5.27
N ILE A 159 10.18 -15.84 6.54
CA ILE A 159 10.09 -16.83 7.61
C ILE A 159 9.28 -16.25 8.78
N ARG A 160 8.52 -17.09 9.49
CA ARG A 160 7.72 -16.65 10.62
C ARG A 160 8.60 -16.09 11.76
N LYS A 161 8.15 -15.02 12.40
CA LYS A 161 8.91 -14.27 13.42
C LYS A 161 9.36 -15.15 14.60
N ASP A 162 8.58 -16.13 15.02
CA ASP A 162 8.92 -17.06 16.11
C ASP A 162 10.10 -17.98 15.81
N LYS A 163 10.51 -18.08 14.52
CA LYS A 163 11.67 -18.85 14.07
C LYS A 163 12.96 -18.00 14.01
N VAL A 164 12.83 -16.68 14.25
CA VAL A 164 13.95 -15.75 14.15
C VAL A 164 14.31 -15.22 15.52
N GLN A 165 15.60 -15.30 15.86
CA GLN A 165 16.14 -14.83 17.12
C GLN A 165 17.33 -13.91 16.86
N PHE A 166 17.33 -12.77 17.54
CA PHE A 166 18.41 -11.79 17.56
C PHE A 166 18.81 -11.50 19.00
N ASP A 167 20.12 -11.36 19.25
CA ASP A 167 20.61 -10.65 20.43
C ASP A 167 20.49 -9.13 20.15
N VAL A 168 19.31 -8.58 20.48
CA VAL A 168 18.95 -7.20 20.11
C VAL A 168 19.94 -6.19 20.65
N ASP A 169 20.34 -6.34 21.90
CA ASP A 169 21.25 -5.37 22.55
C ASP A 169 22.64 -5.43 21.91
N ALA A 170 23.18 -6.62 21.64
CA ALA A 170 24.47 -6.78 20.98
C ALA A 170 24.44 -6.30 19.51
N VAL A 171 23.35 -6.53 18.78
CA VAL A 171 23.19 -6.05 17.39
C VAL A 171 23.09 -4.53 17.35
N ASP A 172 22.29 -3.93 18.22
CA ASP A 172 22.13 -2.47 18.30
C ASP A 172 23.46 -1.79 18.68
N ASP A 173 24.22 -2.36 19.62
CA ASP A 173 25.56 -1.85 20.01
C ASP A 173 26.55 -1.94 18.86
N ALA A 174 26.53 -3.05 18.12
CA ALA A 174 27.38 -3.22 16.94
C ALA A 174 27.05 -2.21 15.83
N LEU A 175 25.76 -2.02 15.53
CA LEU A 175 25.30 -1.03 14.55
C LEU A 175 25.67 0.40 14.97
N GLU A 176 25.50 0.76 16.25
CA GLU A 176 25.84 2.10 16.75
C GLU A 176 27.33 2.39 16.64
N LYS A 177 28.15 1.38 16.92
CA LYS A 177 29.61 1.48 16.81
C LYS A 177 30.09 1.60 15.36
N MET A 178 29.50 0.81 14.45
CA MET A 178 29.88 0.79 13.03
C MET A 178 29.33 1.98 12.24
N TYR A 179 28.15 2.46 12.61
CA TYR A 179 27.43 3.52 11.90
C TYR A 179 27.03 4.64 12.89
N PRO A 180 27.97 5.49 13.30
CA PRO A 180 27.76 6.50 14.35
C PRO A 180 26.88 7.67 13.91
N ASN A 181 26.64 7.85 12.61
CA ASN A 181 25.81 8.93 12.07
C ASN A 181 24.39 8.87 12.60
N GLU A 182 23.69 9.99 12.61
CA GLU A 182 22.30 10.10 13.02
C GLU A 182 21.38 9.23 12.18
N TYR A 183 21.69 9.13 10.88
CA TYR A 183 21.01 8.25 9.93
C TYR A 183 21.98 7.69 8.89
N THR A 184 21.64 6.50 8.35
CA THR A 184 22.45 5.80 7.32
C THR A 184 21.51 5.08 6.35
N ALA A 185 21.74 5.22 5.04
CA ALA A 185 20.96 4.47 4.04
C ALA A 185 21.17 2.95 4.24
N LEU A 186 20.12 2.15 4.15
CA LEU A 186 20.21 0.69 4.32
C LEU A 186 21.21 0.05 3.35
N LYS A 187 21.29 0.55 2.13
CA LYS A 187 22.20 0.06 1.08
C LYS A 187 23.68 0.36 1.36
N ASP A 188 23.98 1.24 2.30
CA ASP A 188 25.35 1.56 2.71
C ASP A 188 25.81 0.69 3.90
N ILE A 189 24.87 -0.04 4.51
CA ILE A 189 25.15 -1.01 5.56
C ILE A 189 25.52 -2.33 4.91
N THR A 190 26.83 -2.62 4.81
CA THR A 190 27.34 -3.80 4.09
C THR A 190 28.15 -4.76 4.96
N LEU A 191 28.51 -4.34 6.18
CA LEU A 191 29.39 -5.13 7.09
C LEU A 191 28.59 -6.19 7.86
N PHE A 192 27.76 -6.97 7.18
CA PHE A 192 26.90 -7.99 7.80
C PHE A 192 27.64 -9.06 8.58
N LEU A 193 28.88 -9.39 8.18
CA LEU A 193 29.72 -10.39 8.89
C LEU A 193 30.25 -9.89 10.24
N SER A 194 30.18 -8.59 10.50
CA SER A 194 30.58 -7.98 11.77
C SER A 194 29.42 -7.88 12.76
N LEU A 195 28.21 -8.22 12.36
CA LEU A 195 27.07 -8.27 13.26
C LEU A 195 27.09 -9.56 14.09
N PRO A 196 26.57 -9.53 15.32
CA PRO A 196 26.38 -10.72 16.15
C PRO A 196 25.58 -11.80 15.40
N ALA A 197 25.87 -13.05 15.70
CA ALA A 197 25.17 -14.18 15.08
C ALA A 197 23.66 -14.10 15.36
N ALA A 198 22.88 -14.45 14.35
CA ALA A 198 21.44 -14.60 14.46
C ALA A 198 21.03 -15.99 13.98
N SER A 199 19.79 -16.40 14.24
CA SER A 199 19.26 -17.68 13.73
C SER A 199 19.10 -17.70 12.20
N VAL A 200 19.18 -16.55 11.55
CA VAL A 200 19.16 -16.37 10.09
C VAL A 200 20.40 -15.61 9.62
N ARG A 201 20.81 -15.85 8.36
CA ARG A 201 21.98 -15.18 7.79
C ARG A 201 21.71 -13.70 7.55
N TRP A 202 22.55 -12.83 8.08
CA TRP A 202 22.48 -11.39 7.86
C TRP A 202 22.62 -11.00 6.39
N ASN A 203 21.73 -10.14 5.94
CA ASN A 203 21.71 -9.45 4.66
C ASN A 203 20.81 -8.20 4.76
N GLY A 204 20.67 -7.45 3.68
CA GLY A 204 19.85 -6.21 3.71
C GLY A 204 18.37 -6.43 4.00
N TYR A 205 17.78 -7.55 3.61
CA TYR A 205 16.37 -7.87 3.88
C TYR A 205 16.13 -8.22 5.36
N VAL A 206 17.05 -8.97 5.95
CA VAL A 206 17.02 -9.29 7.38
C VAL A 206 17.24 -8.02 8.19
N LEU A 207 18.18 -7.15 7.78
CA LEU A 207 18.42 -5.88 8.45
C LEU A 207 17.19 -4.95 8.36
N GLU A 208 16.53 -4.87 7.20
CA GLU A 208 15.28 -4.12 7.04
C GLU A 208 14.22 -4.59 8.03
N SER A 209 14.03 -5.91 8.15
CA SER A 209 13.07 -6.51 9.08
C SER A 209 13.49 -6.28 10.54
N TYR A 210 14.78 -6.40 10.85
CA TYR A 210 15.32 -6.15 12.19
C TYR A 210 15.05 -4.71 12.65
N LEU A 211 15.37 -3.73 11.82
CA LEU A 211 15.17 -2.31 12.14
C LEU A 211 13.71 -1.92 12.26
N ARG A 212 12.81 -2.60 11.52
CA ARG A 212 11.38 -2.36 11.59
C ARG A 212 10.75 -2.91 12.87
N ASP A 213 11.17 -4.10 13.31
CA ASP A 213 10.40 -4.89 14.27
C ASP A 213 11.12 -5.20 15.59
N TYR A 214 12.47 -5.08 15.66
CA TYR A 214 13.26 -5.59 16.79
C TYR A 214 14.16 -4.55 17.44
N SER A 215 14.82 -3.69 16.64
CA SER A 215 15.78 -2.71 17.17
C SER A 215 15.13 -1.76 18.18
N LYS A 216 15.87 -1.48 19.26
CA LYS A 216 15.49 -0.50 20.30
C LYS A 216 16.18 0.85 20.09
N LYS A 217 17.43 0.84 19.56
CA LYS A 217 18.22 2.04 19.34
C LYS A 217 18.00 2.69 17.98
N PHE A 218 17.42 1.94 17.03
CA PHE A 218 17.22 2.39 15.67
C PHE A 218 15.78 2.14 15.24
N ARG A 219 15.34 2.90 14.25
CA ARG A 219 14.09 2.67 13.55
C ARG A 219 14.31 2.75 12.04
N LEU A 220 13.50 2.02 11.30
CA LEU A 220 13.47 2.09 9.85
C LEU A 220 12.53 3.22 9.41
N VAL A 221 13.01 4.11 8.56
CA VAL A 221 12.16 5.07 7.84
C VAL A 221 12.30 4.86 6.33
N GLN A 222 11.18 4.79 5.63
CA GLN A 222 11.14 4.48 4.19
C GLN A 222 9.90 5.08 3.53
N VAL A 223 9.96 5.33 2.22
CA VAL A 223 8.82 5.86 1.43
C VAL A 223 7.71 4.81 1.33
N SER A 224 8.09 3.57 1.04
CA SER A 224 7.20 2.42 0.90
C SER A 224 7.99 1.13 0.97
N ILE A 225 7.31 0.04 1.29
CA ILE A 225 7.89 -1.31 1.24
C ILE A 225 8.09 -1.68 -0.24
N SER A 226 9.32 -2.10 -0.59
CA SER A 226 9.63 -2.63 -1.92
C SER A 226 9.38 -4.15 -1.97
N ASN A 227 8.80 -4.63 -3.07
CA ASN A 227 8.50 -6.06 -3.24
C ASN A 227 9.73 -6.87 -3.70
N ASP A 228 10.67 -6.22 -4.37
CA ASP A 228 11.79 -6.84 -5.09
C ASP A 228 13.16 -6.48 -4.50
N ASP A 229 13.24 -5.46 -3.66
CA ASP A 229 14.50 -5.02 -3.05
C ASP A 229 14.25 -4.43 -1.65
N TYR A 230 15.32 -4.09 -0.91
CA TYR A 230 15.25 -3.39 0.37
C TYR A 230 15.77 -1.96 0.21
N TYR A 231 15.03 -1.00 0.75
CA TYR A 231 15.37 0.43 0.73
C TYR A 231 14.87 1.11 1.99
N GLY A 232 15.47 2.23 2.30
CA GLY A 232 15.12 3.06 3.42
C GLY A 232 16.34 3.54 4.16
N VAL A 233 16.11 4.10 5.31
CA VAL A 233 17.15 4.70 6.15
C VAL A 233 17.03 4.17 7.57
N MET A 234 18.15 3.68 8.10
CA MET A 234 18.31 3.43 9.52
C MET A 234 18.45 4.79 10.21
N LEU A 235 17.57 5.10 11.13
CA LEU A 235 17.54 6.35 11.89
C LEU A 235 17.70 6.04 13.38
N LYS A 236 18.56 6.77 14.09
CA LYS A 236 18.67 6.63 15.54
C LYS A 236 17.33 6.98 16.22
N SER A 237 16.89 6.17 17.18
CA SER A 237 15.65 6.41 17.92
C SER A 237 15.67 7.70 18.75
N THR A 238 16.88 8.18 19.09
CA THR A 238 17.11 9.45 19.80
C THR A 238 17.08 10.68 18.89
N SER A 239 16.99 10.50 17.58
CA SER A 239 16.91 11.59 16.61
C SER A 239 15.61 12.39 16.75
N ASN A 240 15.69 13.71 16.55
CA ASN A 240 14.52 14.59 16.43
C ASN A 240 13.83 14.51 15.06
N LEU A 241 14.41 13.79 14.10
CA LEU A 241 13.77 13.51 12.80
C LEU A 241 12.79 12.36 12.99
N GLU A 242 11.51 12.55 12.66
CA GLU A 242 10.49 11.57 12.98
C GLU A 242 10.13 10.66 11.80
N SER A 243 10.21 11.18 10.59
CA SER A 243 9.71 10.52 9.39
C SER A 243 10.77 10.42 8.29
N TYR A 244 10.49 9.61 7.26
CA TYR A 244 11.29 9.61 6.04
C TYR A 244 11.40 11.01 5.42
N ASN A 245 10.31 11.78 5.43
CA ASN A 245 10.31 13.13 4.86
C ASN A 245 11.26 14.07 5.59
N ASP A 246 11.37 13.95 6.92
CA ASP A 246 12.28 14.77 7.73
C ASP A 246 13.72 14.44 7.44
N VAL A 247 14.05 13.13 7.35
CA VAL A 247 15.39 12.63 7.01
C VAL A 247 15.77 13.04 5.59
N ALA A 248 14.87 12.90 4.62
CA ALA A 248 15.08 13.31 3.25
C ALA A 248 15.30 14.83 3.13
N ALA A 249 14.51 15.62 3.85
CA ALA A 249 14.66 17.08 3.88
C ALA A 249 15.99 17.49 4.52
N ASP A 250 16.43 16.82 5.59
CA ASP A 250 17.70 17.08 6.25
C ASP A 250 18.89 16.74 5.34
N MET A 251 18.85 15.58 4.68
CA MET A 251 19.87 15.18 3.71
C MET A 251 19.95 16.15 2.53
N LEU A 252 18.81 16.57 1.97
CA LEU A 252 18.77 17.55 0.88
C LEU A 252 19.23 18.95 1.33
N ALA A 253 18.99 19.35 2.59
CA ALA A 253 19.48 20.62 3.12
C ALA A 253 21.01 20.67 3.14
N LYS A 254 21.66 19.55 3.47
CA LYS A 254 23.12 19.38 3.51
C LYS A 254 23.78 19.17 2.14
N ASN A 255 22.96 18.97 1.08
CA ASN A 255 23.45 18.68 -0.28
C ASN A 255 23.09 19.83 -1.23
N GLU A 256 24.10 20.46 -1.85
CA GLU A 256 23.93 21.59 -2.75
C GLU A 256 23.66 21.21 -4.22
N SER A 257 23.73 19.93 -4.58
CA SER A 257 23.69 19.48 -5.98
C SER A 257 22.30 19.52 -6.64
N TRP A 258 21.22 19.86 -5.90
CA TRP A 258 19.87 19.93 -6.43
C TRP A 258 19.32 21.37 -6.44
N THR A 259 18.49 21.68 -7.43
CA THR A 259 17.89 23.00 -7.64
C THR A 259 16.35 22.95 -7.69
N ASP A 260 15.79 21.84 -8.16
CA ASP A 260 14.36 21.61 -8.34
C ASP A 260 13.93 20.23 -7.79
N GLU A 261 12.64 19.94 -7.83
CA GLU A 261 12.07 18.68 -7.35
C GLU A 261 12.62 17.44 -8.09
N LYS A 262 12.88 17.57 -9.39
CA LYS A 262 13.38 16.47 -10.20
C LYS A 262 14.83 16.12 -9.85
N SER A 263 15.67 17.12 -9.66
CA SER A 263 17.05 16.92 -9.22
C SER A 263 17.13 16.46 -7.75
N ALA A 264 16.23 16.97 -6.88
CA ALA A 264 16.12 16.49 -5.51
C ALA A 264 15.74 15.00 -5.44
N LEU A 265 14.78 14.54 -6.27
CA LEU A 265 14.44 13.12 -6.38
C LEU A 265 15.63 12.27 -6.81
N ARG A 266 16.44 12.73 -7.77
CA ARG A 266 17.65 12.05 -8.18
C ARG A 266 18.68 11.96 -7.05
N CYS A 267 18.90 13.07 -6.32
CA CYS A 267 19.76 13.06 -5.13
C CYS A 267 19.34 12.00 -4.11
N LEU A 268 18.03 11.84 -3.84
CA LEU A 268 17.52 10.81 -2.91
C LEU A 268 17.76 9.39 -3.42
N VAL A 269 17.69 9.16 -4.75
CA VAL A 269 18.02 7.87 -5.37
C VAL A 269 19.53 7.61 -5.32
N ASP A 270 20.35 8.59 -5.67
CA ASP A 270 21.81 8.48 -5.66
C ASP A 270 22.34 8.26 -4.24
N ALA A 271 21.69 8.87 -3.24
CA ALA A 271 21.96 8.62 -1.81
C ALA A 271 21.36 7.29 -1.32
N LYS A 272 20.74 6.49 -2.17
CA LYS A 272 20.14 5.17 -1.86
C LYS A 272 19.01 5.20 -0.81
N PHE A 273 18.39 6.35 -0.61
CA PHE A 273 17.27 6.52 0.31
C PHE A 273 15.98 5.92 -0.23
N GLN A 274 15.83 5.93 -1.55
CA GLN A 274 14.70 5.33 -2.26
C GLN A 274 15.13 4.72 -3.60
N GLN A 275 14.35 3.77 -4.10
CA GLN A 275 14.66 3.05 -5.35
C GLN A 275 14.35 3.88 -6.60
N ARG A 276 13.25 4.61 -6.59
CA ARG A 276 12.70 5.30 -7.78
C ARG A 276 12.70 6.80 -7.56
N ALA A 277 12.95 7.57 -8.62
CA ALA A 277 12.81 9.01 -8.63
C ALA A 277 11.32 9.46 -8.65
N LYS A 278 10.55 8.93 -7.67
CA LYS A 278 9.12 9.23 -7.51
C LYS A 278 8.78 9.27 -6.01
N ASN A 279 8.23 10.40 -5.56
CA ASN A 279 7.72 10.56 -4.20
C ASN A 279 6.58 11.59 -4.25
N SER A 280 5.41 11.21 -3.76
CA SER A 280 4.23 12.10 -3.74
C SER A 280 4.41 13.32 -2.84
N ASN A 281 5.34 13.25 -1.87
CA ASN A 281 5.59 14.32 -0.91
C ASN A 281 6.80 15.20 -1.28
N ILE A 282 7.35 15.06 -2.50
CA ILE A 282 8.60 15.73 -2.88
C ILE A 282 8.52 17.26 -2.74
N SER A 283 7.40 17.88 -3.07
CA SER A 283 7.22 19.32 -2.92
C SER A 283 7.35 19.78 -1.47
N ALA A 284 6.77 19.02 -0.53
CA ALA A 284 6.87 19.31 0.90
C ALA A 284 8.30 19.08 1.41
N ILE A 285 8.97 18.00 0.98
CA ILE A 285 10.37 17.67 1.34
C ILE A 285 11.30 18.79 0.85
N VAL A 286 11.17 19.22 -0.40
CA VAL A 286 12.00 20.31 -1.00
C VAL A 286 11.78 21.64 -0.27
N LYS A 287 10.53 21.96 0.07
CA LYS A 287 10.21 23.16 0.86
C LYS A 287 10.89 23.13 2.22
N ALA A 288 10.77 22.01 2.94
CA ALA A 288 11.40 21.82 4.26
C ALA A 288 12.94 21.85 4.18
N ALA A 289 13.53 21.25 3.14
CA ALA A 289 14.97 21.29 2.89
C ALA A 289 15.51 22.70 2.67
N ARG A 290 14.79 23.53 1.88
CA ARG A 290 15.15 24.94 1.66
C ARG A 290 15.07 25.76 2.93
N GLN A 291 14.03 25.53 3.75
CA GLN A 291 13.91 26.20 5.06
C GLN A 291 15.05 25.82 6.01
N LYS A 292 15.37 24.52 6.10
CA LYS A 292 16.53 24.06 6.91
C LYS A 292 17.84 24.66 6.42
N ARG A 293 18.07 24.71 5.10
CA ARG A 293 19.29 25.30 4.51
C ARG A 293 19.45 26.77 4.82
N ALA A 294 18.37 27.53 4.89
CA ALA A 294 18.39 28.95 5.23
C ALA A 294 18.74 29.21 6.71
N ASN A 295 18.68 28.17 7.56
CA ASN A 295 18.97 28.24 9.00
C ASN A 295 20.33 27.63 9.37
N ILE A 296 21.09 27.11 8.38
CA ILE A 296 22.47 26.63 8.52
C ILE A 296 23.42 27.76 8.17
#